data_c416b2c496040397319b056eb2350429
#
_entry.id   c416b2c496040397319b056eb2350429
#
_cell.length_a   1.000
_cell.length_b   1.000
_cell.length_c   1.000
_cell.angle_alpha   90.00
_cell.angle_beta   90.00
_cell.angle_gamma   90.00
#
_symmetry.space_group_name_H-M   'P 1'
#
loop_
_entity.id
_entity.type
_entity.pdbx_description
1 polymer ?
#
loop_
_entity_poly.entity_id
_entity_poly.type
_entity_poly.pdbx_seq_one_letter_code
_entity_poly.pdbx_strand_id
1 'polypeptide(L)'
;IKKRDEKAKVVFIGPCIAKKLEALGEKVHKYVDFVITFEELIGLFVSRGIEVSELEVDYRIQDASTLGRGFASAGGVAKAVRKVAEEMDPSRVVQVENANGLHECVKLMKLAKAGKKNGMLLEGMACPGGCIGGPGTIISIQRAQKALNEFCAEAEVATPTQNSRIK
;
A
#
# COMPACT_ATOMS: atom_id res chain seq x y z
N ILE A 1 -10.29 13.57 -6.57
CA ILE A 1 -11.58 13.18 -7.19
C ILE A 1 -12.62 14.26 -6.88
N LYS A 2 -13.07 14.42 -5.66
CA LYS A 2 -14.15 15.36 -5.27
C LYS A 2 -13.88 16.85 -5.59
N LYS A 3 -12.64 17.26 -5.79
CA LYS A 3 -12.33 18.61 -6.33
C LYS A 3 -12.69 18.79 -7.80
N ARG A 4 -12.80 17.67 -8.56
CA ARG A 4 -13.18 17.68 -9.98
C ARG A 4 -14.67 17.41 -10.17
N ASP A 5 -15.25 16.60 -9.28
CA ASP A 5 -16.67 16.25 -9.26
C ASP A 5 -17.11 16.08 -7.80
N GLU A 6 -17.83 17.05 -7.29
CA GLU A 6 -18.34 17.07 -5.90
C GLU A 6 -19.39 15.98 -5.64
N LYS A 7 -20.06 15.49 -6.68
CA LYS A 7 -21.07 14.43 -6.58
C LYS A 7 -20.47 13.03 -6.63
N ALA A 8 -19.17 12.91 -6.96
CA ALA A 8 -18.49 11.62 -7.04
C ALA A 8 -18.54 10.88 -5.69
N LYS A 9 -18.90 9.61 -5.75
CA LYS A 9 -18.76 8.68 -4.61
C LYS A 9 -17.40 8.02 -4.69
N VAL A 10 -16.63 8.18 -3.62
CA VAL A 10 -15.27 7.65 -3.51
C VAL A 10 -15.30 6.41 -2.64
N VAL A 11 -14.91 5.28 -3.20
CA VAL A 11 -14.82 3.99 -2.53
C VAL A 11 -13.36 3.57 -2.46
N PHE A 12 -12.85 3.33 -1.26
CA PHE A 12 -11.55 2.70 -1.06
C PHE A 12 -11.74 1.18 -0.99
N ILE A 13 -11.02 0.44 -1.83
CA ILE A 13 -11.03 -1.02 -1.84
C ILE A 13 -9.63 -1.50 -1.46
N GLY A 14 -9.54 -2.35 -0.42
CA GLY A 14 -8.24 -2.85 0.02
C GLY A 14 -8.33 -3.82 1.21
N PRO A 15 -7.21 -4.42 1.63
CA PRO A 15 -7.20 -5.49 2.62
C PRO A 15 -7.30 -5.00 4.08
N CYS A 16 -7.53 -3.71 4.32
CA CYS A 16 -7.31 -3.09 5.63
C CYS A 16 -8.62 -2.71 6.32
N ILE A 17 -8.95 -3.33 7.46
CA ILE A 17 -10.11 -2.96 8.28
C ILE A 17 -9.90 -1.63 9.04
N ALA A 18 -8.65 -1.27 9.39
CA ALA A 18 -8.38 0.01 10.04
C ALA A 18 -8.75 1.22 9.16
N LYS A 19 -8.75 1.06 7.84
CA LYS A 19 -9.20 2.08 6.89
C LYS A 19 -10.69 2.41 7.03
N LYS A 20 -11.51 1.51 7.55
CA LYS A 20 -12.92 1.78 7.87
C LYS A 20 -13.04 2.84 8.96
N LEU A 21 -12.27 2.72 10.04
CA LEU A 21 -12.25 3.72 11.13
C LEU A 21 -11.59 5.02 10.66
N GLU A 22 -10.53 4.95 9.88
CA GLU A 22 -9.86 6.15 9.33
C GLU A 22 -10.82 6.96 8.46
N ALA A 23 -11.64 6.29 7.64
CA ALA A 23 -12.63 6.96 6.79
C ALA A 23 -13.73 7.68 7.57
N LEU A 24 -14.03 7.26 8.80
CA LEU A 24 -14.97 7.93 9.68
C LEU A 24 -14.37 9.18 10.37
N GLY A 25 -13.04 9.31 10.35
CA GLY A 25 -12.35 10.41 10.99
C GLY A 25 -12.58 11.76 10.29
N GLU A 26 -12.63 12.87 11.05
CA GLU A 26 -12.95 14.23 10.58
C GLU A 26 -12.11 14.68 9.37
N LYS A 27 -10.86 14.23 9.27
CA LYS A 27 -9.95 14.60 8.18
C LYS A 27 -10.24 13.88 6.87
N VAL A 28 -10.88 12.71 6.92
CA VAL A 28 -11.00 11.79 5.77
C VAL A 28 -12.45 11.63 5.31
N HIS A 29 -13.44 11.63 6.22
CA HIS A 29 -14.85 11.32 5.92
C HIS A 29 -15.46 12.16 4.78
N LYS A 30 -15.00 13.38 4.58
CA LYS A 30 -15.45 14.26 3.49
C LYS A 30 -14.88 13.90 2.12
N TYR A 31 -13.85 13.04 2.06
CA TYR A 31 -13.17 12.63 0.83
C TYR A 31 -13.44 11.19 0.44
N VAL A 32 -13.68 10.31 1.41
CA VAL A 32 -13.94 8.88 1.20
C VAL A 32 -15.31 8.55 1.75
N ASP A 33 -16.19 8.06 0.89
CA ASP A 33 -17.58 7.74 1.27
C ASP A 33 -17.69 6.32 1.82
N PHE A 34 -16.94 5.35 1.26
CA PHE A 34 -17.00 3.94 1.64
C PHE A 34 -15.62 3.30 1.66
N VAL A 35 -15.47 2.30 2.53
CA VAL A 35 -14.31 1.41 2.56
C VAL A 35 -14.79 -0.02 2.49
N ILE A 36 -14.30 -0.78 1.51
CA ILE A 36 -14.66 -2.18 1.25
C ILE A 36 -13.38 -3.02 1.30
N THR A 37 -13.40 -4.14 2.00
CA THR A 37 -12.31 -5.13 1.95
C THR A 37 -12.39 -5.98 0.69
N PHE A 38 -11.33 -6.71 0.35
CA PHE A 38 -11.37 -7.64 -0.77
C PHE A 38 -12.37 -8.77 -0.52
N GLU A 39 -12.49 -9.25 0.72
CA GLU A 39 -13.49 -10.26 1.10
C GLU A 39 -14.92 -9.74 0.86
N GLU A 40 -15.23 -8.50 1.29
CA GLU A 40 -16.53 -7.88 1.05
C GLU A 40 -16.79 -7.64 -0.44
N LEU A 41 -15.77 -7.28 -1.21
CA LEU A 41 -15.87 -7.10 -2.66
C LEU A 41 -16.24 -8.42 -3.37
N ILE A 42 -15.62 -9.52 -2.99
CA ILE A 42 -15.97 -10.85 -3.52
C ILE A 42 -17.43 -11.19 -3.18
N GLY A 43 -17.88 -10.89 -1.96
CA GLY A 43 -19.29 -11.04 -1.59
C GLY A 43 -20.24 -10.26 -2.50
N LEU A 44 -19.87 -9.04 -2.88
CA LEU A 44 -20.64 -8.25 -3.86
C LEU A 44 -20.66 -8.90 -5.25
N PHE A 45 -19.54 -9.43 -5.73
CA PHE A 45 -19.48 -10.12 -7.02
C PHE A 45 -20.36 -11.36 -7.02
N VAL A 46 -20.26 -12.20 -5.99
CA VAL A 46 -21.10 -13.38 -5.84
C VAL A 46 -22.60 -13.01 -5.82
N SER A 47 -22.97 -11.96 -5.09
CA SER A 47 -24.37 -11.50 -5.03
C SER A 47 -24.93 -11.03 -6.36
N ARG A 48 -24.06 -10.70 -7.32
CA ARG A 48 -24.42 -10.26 -8.68
C ARG A 48 -24.19 -11.35 -9.73
N GLY A 49 -23.83 -12.55 -9.33
CA GLY A 49 -23.54 -13.65 -10.25
C GLY A 49 -22.29 -13.41 -11.11
N ILE A 50 -21.35 -12.58 -10.63
CA ILE A 50 -20.10 -12.27 -11.34
C ILE A 50 -19.03 -13.28 -10.89
N GLU A 51 -18.60 -14.12 -11.83
CA GLU A 51 -17.48 -15.05 -11.66
C GLU A 51 -16.18 -14.40 -12.19
N VAL A 52 -15.31 -14.00 -11.26
CA VAL A 52 -14.10 -13.21 -11.60
C VAL A 52 -13.12 -14.00 -12.47
N SER A 53 -13.08 -15.33 -12.32
CA SER A 53 -12.18 -16.21 -13.10
C SER A 53 -12.59 -16.32 -14.58
N GLU A 54 -13.84 -16.00 -14.91
CA GLU A 54 -14.38 -16.04 -16.28
C GLU A 54 -14.26 -14.71 -17.01
N LEU A 55 -13.81 -13.65 -16.31
CA LEU A 55 -13.68 -12.33 -16.93
C LEU A 55 -12.42 -12.23 -17.78
N GLU A 56 -12.57 -11.76 -19.00
CA GLU A 56 -11.43 -11.37 -19.84
C GLU A 56 -10.76 -10.09 -19.29
N VAL A 57 -9.45 -10.03 -19.35
CA VAL A 57 -8.69 -8.84 -18.94
C VAL A 57 -8.52 -7.91 -20.12
N ASP A 58 -9.36 -6.88 -20.17
CA ASP A 58 -9.31 -5.86 -21.22
C ASP A 58 -8.11 -4.95 -21.13
N TYR A 59 -7.77 -4.55 -19.91
CA TYR A 59 -6.79 -3.51 -19.66
C TYR A 59 -6.07 -3.70 -18.33
N ARG A 60 -4.73 -3.68 -18.37
CA ARG A 60 -3.90 -3.64 -17.17
C ARG A 60 -3.33 -2.24 -16.97
N ILE A 61 -3.57 -1.66 -15.79
CA ILE A 61 -2.95 -0.38 -15.41
C ILE A 61 -1.46 -0.60 -15.19
N GLN A 62 -0.63 0.04 -16.02
CA GLN A 62 0.84 -0.07 -15.98
C GLN A 62 1.53 1.18 -15.40
N ASP A 63 0.78 2.09 -14.81
CA ASP A 63 1.28 3.41 -14.42
C ASP A 63 2.24 3.40 -13.22
N ALA A 64 2.21 2.36 -12.38
CA ALA A 64 3.03 2.31 -11.20
C ALA A 64 4.40 1.68 -11.46
N SER A 65 5.45 2.29 -10.88
CA SER A 65 6.81 1.73 -10.89
C SER A 65 6.91 0.44 -10.07
N THR A 66 7.97 -0.35 -10.29
CA THR A 66 8.30 -1.53 -9.48
C THR A 66 8.25 -1.21 -7.98
N LEU A 67 8.92 -0.12 -7.57
CA LEU A 67 8.92 0.28 -6.16
C LEU A 67 7.55 0.76 -5.67
N GLY A 68 6.77 1.44 -6.51
CA GLY A 68 5.41 1.86 -6.17
C GLY A 68 4.48 0.68 -5.96
N ARG A 69 4.54 -0.35 -6.82
CA ARG A 69 3.78 -1.59 -6.66
C ARG A 69 4.15 -2.34 -5.38
N GLY A 70 5.41 -2.26 -4.97
CA GLY A 70 5.93 -2.91 -3.76
C GLY A 70 5.43 -2.33 -2.43
N PHE A 71 4.69 -1.22 -2.41
CA PHE A 71 4.17 -0.59 -1.18
C PHE A 71 3.28 -1.49 -0.34
N ALA A 72 2.67 -2.49 -0.95
CA ALA A 72 1.77 -3.41 -0.27
C ALA A 72 2.48 -4.41 0.66
N SER A 73 3.80 -4.60 0.51
CA SER A 73 4.61 -5.43 1.41
C SER A 73 5.32 -4.61 2.48
N ALA A 74 5.62 -5.24 3.62
CA ALA A 74 6.42 -4.62 4.67
C ALA A 74 7.82 -4.28 4.15
N GLY A 75 8.29 -3.05 4.41
CA GLY A 75 9.55 -2.52 3.90
C GLY A 75 9.45 -1.86 2.52
N GLY A 76 8.32 -2.01 1.82
CA GLY A 76 8.17 -1.53 0.45
C GLY A 76 8.18 -0.01 0.31
N VAL A 77 7.51 0.69 1.20
CA VAL A 77 7.47 2.16 1.20
C VAL A 77 8.85 2.72 1.55
N ALA A 78 9.48 2.22 2.59
CA ALA A 78 10.80 2.66 3.01
C ALA A 78 11.86 2.41 1.93
N LYS A 79 11.77 1.27 1.22
CA LYS A 79 12.65 0.95 0.09
C LYS A 79 12.51 1.99 -1.04
N ALA A 80 11.29 2.38 -1.37
CA ALA A 80 11.03 3.37 -2.41
C ALA A 80 11.52 4.76 -1.98
N VAL A 81 11.21 5.19 -0.75
CA VAL A 81 11.65 6.48 -0.20
C VAL A 81 13.16 6.57 -0.16
N ARG A 82 13.84 5.52 0.34
CA ARG A 82 15.30 5.45 0.35
C ARG A 82 15.87 5.61 -1.05
N LYS A 83 15.37 4.86 -2.01
CA LYS A 83 15.86 4.89 -3.38
C LYS A 83 15.74 6.29 -4.00
N VAL A 84 14.58 6.93 -3.84
CA VAL A 84 14.35 8.28 -4.35
C VAL A 84 15.25 9.31 -3.64
N ALA A 85 15.42 9.22 -2.33
CA ALA A 85 16.30 10.11 -1.57
C ALA A 85 17.76 9.98 -2.00
N GLU A 86 18.25 8.77 -2.26
CA GLU A 86 19.60 8.50 -2.76
C GLU A 86 19.78 8.95 -4.23
N GLU A 87 18.72 8.94 -5.03
CA GLU A 87 18.74 9.51 -6.40
C GLU A 87 18.79 11.03 -6.38
N MET A 88 18.11 11.69 -5.42
CA MET A 88 18.13 13.14 -5.25
C MET A 88 19.46 13.65 -4.69
N ASP A 89 20.10 12.89 -3.83
CA ASP A 89 21.40 13.18 -3.23
C ASP A 89 22.25 11.91 -3.13
N PRO A 90 23.06 11.59 -4.15
CA PRO A 90 23.90 10.41 -4.17
C PRO A 90 24.97 10.33 -3.05
N SER A 91 25.28 11.42 -2.39
CA SER A 91 26.18 11.45 -1.24
C SER A 91 25.51 10.99 0.05
N ARG A 92 24.20 10.91 0.07
CA ARG A 92 23.40 10.56 1.26
C ARG A 92 23.14 9.07 1.33
N VAL A 93 23.54 8.47 2.44
CA VAL A 93 23.17 7.10 2.81
C VAL A 93 21.96 7.15 3.73
N VAL A 94 20.81 6.66 3.26
CA VAL A 94 19.58 6.61 4.06
C VAL A 94 19.52 5.30 4.84
N GLN A 95 19.72 5.39 6.15
CA GLN A 95 19.51 4.25 7.04
C GLN A 95 18.03 4.00 7.24
N VAL A 96 17.61 2.74 7.10
CA VAL A 96 16.22 2.32 7.21
C VAL A 96 16.05 1.28 8.28
N GLU A 97 14.97 1.39 9.06
CA GLU A 97 14.53 0.31 9.95
C GLU A 97 13.04 0.07 9.78
N ASN A 98 12.66 -1.18 9.66
CA ASN A 98 11.28 -1.61 9.43
C ASN A 98 10.75 -2.38 10.63
N ALA A 99 9.50 -2.13 10.99
CA ALA A 99 8.75 -2.91 11.97
C ALA A 99 7.62 -3.65 11.25
N ASN A 100 7.58 -4.97 11.40
CA ASN A 100 6.67 -5.87 10.72
C ASN A 100 5.72 -6.52 11.73
N GLY A 101 4.55 -5.93 11.90
CA GLY A 101 3.58 -6.28 12.92
C GLY A 101 3.47 -5.23 14.02
N LEU A 102 2.27 -5.13 14.62
CA LEU A 102 1.97 -4.08 15.59
C LEU A 102 2.92 -4.08 16.81
N HIS A 103 3.29 -5.28 17.29
CA HIS A 103 4.21 -5.41 18.43
C HIS A 103 5.57 -4.78 18.13
N GLU A 104 6.14 -5.04 16.95
CA GLU A 104 7.40 -4.45 16.52
C GLU A 104 7.27 -2.95 16.28
N CYS A 105 6.16 -2.48 15.72
CA CYS A 105 5.89 -1.05 15.58
C CYS A 105 5.95 -0.32 16.92
N VAL A 106 5.28 -0.86 17.96
CA VAL A 106 5.32 -0.27 19.31
C VAL A 106 6.74 -0.25 19.87
N LYS A 107 7.52 -1.32 19.67
CA LYS A 107 8.92 -1.41 20.09
C LYS A 107 9.79 -0.37 19.38
N LEU A 108 9.64 -0.26 18.06
CA LEU A 108 10.39 0.71 17.26
C LEU A 108 10.07 2.15 17.67
N MET A 109 8.80 2.47 17.91
CA MET A 109 8.37 3.79 18.38
C MET A 109 8.97 4.13 19.77
N LYS A 110 9.05 3.16 20.69
CA LYS A 110 9.71 3.37 22.00
C LYS A 110 11.19 3.69 21.84
N LEU A 111 11.88 2.99 20.94
CA LEU A 111 13.28 3.26 20.63
C LEU A 111 13.49 4.64 19.98
N ALA A 112 12.62 5.02 19.06
CA ALA A 112 12.63 6.33 18.44
C ALA A 112 12.39 7.46 19.46
N LYS A 113 11.40 7.29 20.35
CA LYS A 113 11.15 8.22 21.47
C LYS A 113 12.36 8.37 22.41
N ALA A 114 13.11 7.30 22.60
CA ALA A 114 14.34 7.30 23.41
C ALA A 114 15.57 7.87 22.68
N GLY A 115 15.40 8.42 21.47
CA GLY A 115 16.50 9.01 20.68
C GLY A 115 17.45 7.99 20.02
N LYS A 116 17.15 6.67 20.13
CA LYS A 116 18.04 5.61 19.61
C LYS A 116 17.96 5.40 18.10
N LYS A 117 17.05 6.10 17.42
CA LYS A 117 16.79 5.97 15.98
C LYS A 117 16.84 7.31 15.24
N ASN A 118 17.54 8.29 15.81
CA ASN A 118 17.69 9.60 15.19
C ASN A 118 18.40 9.52 13.84
N GLY A 119 17.92 10.26 12.85
CA GLY A 119 18.49 10.29 11.50
C GLY A 119 18.13 9.08 10.62
N MET A 120 17.30 8.14 11.12
CA MET A 120 16.84 6.99 10.35
C MET A 120 15.46 7.20 9.76
N LEU A 121 15.19 6.60 8.61
CA LEU A 121 13.85 6.41 8.06
C LEU A 121 13.22 5.19 8.75
N LEU A 122 12.08 5.40 9.39
CA LEU A 122 11.36 4.33 10.10
C LEU A 122 10.07 4.01 9.37
N GLU A 123 9.85 2.73 9.09
CA GLU A 123 8.60 2.22 8.55
C GLU A 123 7.95 1.28 9.55
N GLY A 124 6.64 1.39 9.73
CA GLY A 124 5.84 0.46 10.54
C GLY A 124 4.63 -0.06 9.78
N MET A 125 4.53 -1.38 9.65
CA MET A 125 3.36 -2.06 9.11
C MET A 125 2.68 -2.86 10.22
N ALA A 126 1.44 -2.51 10.57
CA ALA A 126 0.71 -3.17 11.66
C ALA A 126 0.39 -4.64 11.37
N CYS A 127 0.13 -4.97 10.11
CA CYS A 127 -0.13 -6.35 9.68
C CYS A 127 1.19 -7.05 9.33
N PRO A 128 1.44 -8.28 9.82
CA PRO A 128 2.58 -9.07 9.38
C PRO A 128 2.60 -9.27 7.86
N GLY A 129 3.74 -9.03 7.24
CA GLY A 129 3.90 -9.07 5.79
C GLY A 129 3.50 -7.77 5.07
N GLY A 130 2.94 -6.79 5.78
CA GLY A 130 2.40 -5.56 5.20
C GLY A 130 0.91 -5.68 4.84
N CYS A 131 0.44 -4.81 3.96
CA CYS A 131 -0.98 -4.79 3.55
C CYS A 131 -1.44 -6.10 2.91
N ILE A 132 -0.56 -6.84 2.25
CA ILE A 132 -0.85 -8.16 1.69
C ILE A 132 -1.21 -9.23 2.74
N GLY A 133 -0.87 -9.00 4.01
CA GLY A 133 -1.27 -9.81 5.16
C GLY A 133 -2.42 -9.19 5.96
N GLY A 134 -3.12 -8.20 5.42
CA GLY A 134 -4.23 -7.54 6.08
C GLY A 134 -5.45 -8.47 6.28
N PRO A 135 -6.29 -8.20 7.29
CA PRO A 135 -7.40 -9.08 7.66
C PRO A 135 -8.52 -9.16 6.62
N GLY A 136 -8.57 -8.26 5.65
CA GLY A 136 -9.53 -8.30 4.55
C GLY A 136 -8.99 -8.92 3.26
N THR A 137 -7.88 -9.68 3.33
CA THR A 137 -7.34 -10.45 2.20
C THR A 137 -8.07 -11.78 2.05
N ILE A 138 -8.01 -12.36 0.85
CA ILE A 138 -8.67 -13.63 0.49
C ILE A 138 -7.68 -14.78 0.21
N ILE A 139 -6.39 -14.51 0.28
CA ILE A 139 -5.33 -15.51 0.03
C ILE A 139 -4.25 -15.44 1.12
N SER A 140 -3.45 -16.50 1.25
CA SER A 140 -2.34 -16.51 2.20
C SER A 140 -1.26 -15.47 1.86
N ILE A 141 -0.54 -14.99 2.87
CA ILE A 141 0.56 -14.00 2.72
C ILE A 141 1.59 -14.50 1.70
N GLN A 142 1.94 -15.80 1.72
CA GLN A 142 2.92 -16.38 0.80
C GLN A 142 2.47 -16.28 -0.67
N ARG A 143 1.19 -16.60 -0.94
CA ARG A 143 0.61 -16.46 -2.28
C ARG A 143 0.53 -14.99 -2.70
N ALA A 144 0.10 -14.12 -1.80
CA ALA A 144 0.03 -12.69 -2.04
C ALA A 144 1.42 -12.10 -2.34
N GLN A 145 2.45 -12.49 -1.59
CA GLN A 145 3.83 -12.04 -1.81
C GLN A 145 4.37 -12.50 -3.17
N LYS A 146 4.10 -13.76 -3.56
CA LYS A 146 4.49 -14.27 -4.87
C LYS A 146 3.83 -13.46 -6.00
N ALA A 147 2.51 -13.30 -5.95
CA ALA A 147 1.76 -12.53 -6.94
C ALA A 147 2.21 -11.05 -7.00
N LEU A 148 2.50 -10.45 -5.82
CA LEU A 148 3.03 -9.08 -5.76
C LEU A 148 4.41 -8.97 -6.42
N ASN A 149 5.29 -9.94 -6.20
CA ASN A 149 6.62 -9.95 -6.81
C ASN A 149 6.52 -10.07 -8.34
N GLU A 150 5.65 -10.92 -8.85
CA GLU A 150 5.35 -11.06 -10.27
C GLU A 150 4.81 -9.73 -10.84
N PHE A 151 3.83 -9.14 -10.17
CA PHE A 151 3.28 -7.84 -10.55
C PHE A 151 4.32 -6.70 -10.52
N CYS A 152 5.24 -6.70 -9.54
CA CYS A 152 6.34 -5.76 -9.50
C CYS A 152 7.32 -5.93 -10.66
N ALA A 153 7.59 -7.19 -11.07
CA ALA A 153 8.50 -7.49 -12.18
C ALA A 153 7.94 -7.06 -13.54
N GLU A 154 6.62 -6.99 -13.70
CA GLU A 154 5.95 -6.52 -14.91
C GLU A 154 5.99 -4.99 -15.10
N ALA A 155 6.50 -4.23 -14.12
CA ALA A 155 6.50 -2.77 -14.20
C ALA A 155 7.50 -2.25 -15.26
N GLU A 156 7.07 -1.32 -16.09
CA GLU A 156 7.89 -0.72 -17.16
C GLU A 156 9.02 0.17 -16.62
N VAL A 157 8.82 0.76 -15.43
CA VAL A 157 9.80 1.65 -14.79
C VAL A 157 10.12 1.18 -13.37
N ALA A 158 11.38 1.33 -12.96
CA ALA A 158 11.84 0.84 -11.67
C ALA A 158 11.46 1.75 -10.50
N THR A 159 11.62 3.07 -10.66
CA THR A 159 11.44 4.04 -9.60
C THR A 159 10.34 5.05 -9.92
N PRO A 160 9.72 5.67 -8.90
CA PRO A 160 8.72 6.72 -9.12
C PRO A 160 9.26 7.91 -9.92
N THR A 161 10.53 8.26 -9.75
CA THR A 161 11.20 9.37 -10.45
C THR A 161 11.31 9.18 -11.96
N GLN A 162 11.34 7.92 -12.41
CA GLN A 162 11.36 7.55 -13.82
C GLN A 162 9.97 7.58 -14.48
N ASN A 163 8.92 7.74 -13.69
CA ASN A 163 7.55 7.76 -14.21
C ASN A 163 7.22 9.14 -14.78
N SER A 164 7.06 9.22 -16.10
CA SER A 164 6.75 10.46 -16.83
C SER A 164 5.41 11.11 -16.44
N ARG A 165 4.52 10.37 -15.77
CA ARG A 165 3.22 10.86 -15.27
C ARG A 165 3.30 11.54 -13.92
N ILE A 166 4.43 11.40 -13.21
CA ILE A 166 4.70 12.11 -11.95
C ILE A 166 5.42 13.41 -12.33
N LYS A 167 4.67 14.50 -12.33
CA LYS A 167 5.17 15.87 -12.53
C LYS A 167 4.97 16.67 -11.28
#